data_6e8f69b25480ada9225f656d9c01413c
#
_entry.id   6e8f69b25480ada9225f656d9c01413c
#
_cell.length_a   1.000
_cell.length_b   1.000
_cell.length_c   1.000
_cell.angle_alpha   90.00
_cell.angle_beta   90.00
_cell.angle_gamma   90.00
#
_symmetry.space_group_name_H-M   'P 1'
#
loop_
_entity.id
_entity.type
_entity.pdbx_description
1 polymer ?
#
loop_
_entity_poly.entity_id
_entity_poly.type
_entity_poly.pdbx_seq_one_letter_code
_entity_poly.pdbx_strand_id
1 'polypeptide(L)'
;MTTQVSELIEKLFDKKAEQNLSVSKVFGEVFNAIAENAKKDEVVVLPSGLQYTVLTEGAGKKPSATDQVKCHYEGRLISGEVFDSSYRRGEPAVFPLNGVIAGWTEGVQLMGEGAKFRFFIPYHLAYGERGAGQSIPPYAALIFDVELIEVL
;
A
#
# COMPACT_ATOMS: atom_id res chain seq x y z
N MET A 1 5.39 -14.86 -9.27
CA MET A 1 4.66 -13.57 -9.20
C MET A 1 5.45 -12.52 -8.45
N THR A 2 5.84 -12.78 -7.23
CA THR A 2 6.77 -11.92 -6.50
C THR A 2 8.04 -11.68 -7.30
N THR A 3 8.51 -12.68 -8.05
CA THR A 3 9.70 -12.63 -8.88
C THR A 3 9.61 -11.55 -9.96
N GLN A 4 8.47 -11.40 -10.63
CA GLN A 4 8.32 -10.40 -11.68
C GLN A 4 8.44 -8.97 -11.14
N VAL A 5 7.82 -8.71 -10.00
CA VAL A 5 7.89 -7.41 -9.34
C VAL A 5 9.31 -7.13 -8.88
N SER A 6 9.97 -8.13 -8.29
CA SER A 6 11.35 -8.00 -7.82
C SER A 6 12.32 -7.70 -8.97
N GLU A 7 12.17 -8.39 -10.11
CA GLU A 7 13.01 -8.14 -11.29
C GLU A 7 12.81 -6.74 -11.85
N LEU A 8 11.58 -6.25 -11.89
CA LEU A 8 11.28 -4.90 -12.35
C LEU A 8 11.94 -3.86 -11.44
N ILE A 9 11.83 -4.06 -10.12
CA ILE A 9 12.42 -3.16 -9.13
C ILE A 9 13.95 -3.18 -9.25
N GLU A 10 14.57 -4.34 -9.42
CA GLU A 10 16.02 -4.46 -9.61
C GLU A 10 16.49 -3.68 -10.84
N LYS A 11 15.79 -3.81 -11.96
CA LYS A 11 16.14 -3.09 -13.18
C LYS A 11 16.07 -1.58 -12.99
N LEU A 12 15.04 -1.10 -12.31
CA LEU A 12 14.90 0.32 -12.01
C LEU A 12 15.98 0.79 -11.02
N PHE A 13 16.29 -0.03 -10.02
CA PHE A 13 17.35 0.25 -9.06
C PHE A 13 18.71 0.40 -9.74
N ASP A 14 19.09 -0.55 -10.58
CA ASP A 14 20.37 -0.52 -11.30
C ASP A 14 20.48 0.71 -12.17
N LYS A 15 19.42 1.04 -12.90
CA LYS A 15 19.37 2.20 -13.77
C LYS A 15 19.51 3.51 -13.01
N LYS A 16 18.86 3.62 -11.85
CA LYS A 16 18.88 4.84 -11.03
C LYS A 16 20.14 4.97 -10.19
N ALA A 17 20.75 3.86 -9.82
CA ALA A 17 21.97 3.85 -9.01
C ALA A 17 23.10 4.62 -9.67
N GLU A 18 23.16 4.61 -10.99
CA GLU A 18 24.19 5.32 -11.76
C GLU A 18 23.98 6.83 -11.73
N GLN A 19 22.78 7.31 -11.42
CA GLN A 19 22.40 8.71 -11.52
C GLN A 19 22.32 9.42 -10.16
N ASN A 20 21.98 8.69 -9.08
CA ASN A 20 21.74 9.32 -7.79
C ASN A 20 21.90 8.31 -6.64
N LEU A 21 22.97 8.45 -5.86
CA LEU A 21 23.30 7.54 -4.76
C LEU A 21 22.24 7.57 -3.64
N SER A 22 21.67 8.74 -3.34
CA SER A 22 20.64 8.85 -2.31
C SER A 22 19.36 8.09 -2.69
N VAL A 23 18.94 8.25 -3.94
CA VAL A 23 17.78 7.53 -4.50
C VAL A 23 18.09 6.04 -4.53
N SER A 24 19.31 5.64 -4.92
CA SER A 24 19.72 4.23 -4.93
C SER A 24 19.61 3.58 -3.58
N LYS A 25 20.04 4.27 -2.53
CA LYS A 25 19.99 3.76 -1.16
C LYS A 25 18.56 3.54 -0.71
N VAL A 26 17.69 4.54 -0.90
CA VAL A 26 16.28 4.45 -0.52
C VAL A 26 15.59 3.35 -1.32
N PHE A 27 15.86 3.26 -2.61
CA PHE A 27 15.26 2.24 -3.49
C PHE A 27 15.67 0.84 -3.04
N GLY A 28 16.95 0.65 -2.66
CA GLY A 28 17.42 -0.63 -2.15
C GLY A 28 16.75 -1.03 -0.85
N GLU A 29 16.53 -0.08 0.06
CA GLU A 29 15.80 -0.31 1.32
C GLU A 29 14.35 -0.74 1.04
N VAL A 30 13.69 -0.08 0.10
CA VAL A 30 12.32 -0.42 -0.32
C VAL A 30 12.28 -1.81 -0.94
N PHE A 31 13.21 -2.12 -1.83
CA PHE A 31 13.30 -3.44 -2.46
C PHE A 31 13.43 -4.54 -1.41
N ASN A 32 14.33 -4.37 -0.45
CA ASN A 32 14.55 -5.35 0.60
C ASN A 32 13.32 -5.51 1.49
N ALA A 33 12.65 -4.40 1.83
CA ALA A 33 11.44 -4.44 2.65
C ALA A 33 10.32 -5.22 1.96
N ILE A 34 10.12 -5.00 0.66
CA ILE A 34 9.11 -5.71 -0.12
C ILE A 34 9.42 -7.21 -0.16
N ALA A 35 10.67 -7.57 -0.42
CA ALA A 35 11.10 -8.97 -0.53
C ALA A 35 10.95 -9.70 0.82
N GLU A 36 11.35 -9.08 1.91
CA GLU A 36 11.24 -9.67 3.25
C GLU A 36 9.79 -9.84 3.66
N ASN A 37 8.94 -8.85 3.37
CA ASN A 37 7.52 -8.92 3.71
C ASN A 37 6.83 -10.07 2.98
N ALA A 38 7.18 -10.30 1.72
CA ALA A 38 6.59 -11.36 0.91
C ALA A 38 6.89 -12.77 1.42
N LYS A 39 7.92 -12.93 2.24
CA LYS A 39 8.31 -14.23 2.81
C LYS A 39 7.50 -14.63 4.05
N LYS A 40 6.77 -13.71 4.65
CA LYS A 40 6.00 -13.97 5.86
C LYS A 40 4.79 -14.84 5.55
N ASP A 41 4.52 -15.83 6.39
CA ASP A 41 3.44 -16.80 6.17
C ASP A 41 2.06 -16.18 6.12
N GLU A 42 1.83 -15.14 6.94
CA GLU A 42 0.53 -14.46 7.03
C GLU A 42 0.30 -13.45 5.89
N VAL A 43 1.28 -13.27 5.02
CA VAL A 43 1.19 -12.29 3.92
C VAL A 43 0.74 -12.95 2.64
N VAL A 44 -0.30 -12.40 2.02
CA VAL A 44 -0.76 -12.79 0.69
C VAL A 44 -0.15 -11.84 -0.32
N VAL A 45 0.47 -12.39 -1.37
CA VAL A 45 1.07 -11.61 -2.45
C VAL A 45 0.22 -11.78 -3.71
N LEU A 46 -0.27 -10.66 -4.25
CA LEU A 46 -1.09 -10.65 -5.45
C LEU A 46 -0.22 -10.47 -6.71
N PRO A 47 -0.72 -10.84 -7.90
CA PRO A 47 0.04 -10.69 -9.15
C PRO A 47 0.49 -9.26 -9.43
N SER A 48 -0.24 -8.25 -8.96
CA SER A 48 0.11 -6.84 -9.11
C SER A 48 1.32 -6.43 -8.28
N GLY A 49 1.70 -7.24 -7.29
CA GLY A 49 2.71 -6.90 -6.31
C GLY A 49 2.14 -6.38 -4.99
N LEU A 50 0.84 -6.12 -4.93
CA LEU A 50 0.18 -5.75 -3.68
C LEU A 50 0.30 -6.90 -2.70
N GLN A 51 0.64 -6.59 -1.45
CA GLN A 51 0.73 -7.57 -0.37
C GLN A 51 -0.24 -7.17 0.74
N TYR A 52 -0.85 -8.14 1.39
CA TYR A 52 -1.72 -7.82 2.51
C TYR A 52 -1.75 -8.94 3.55
N THR A 53 -2.12 -8.52 4.76
CA THR A 53 -2.37 -9.43 5.89
C THR A 53 -3.74 -9.10 6.45
N VAL A 54 -4.53 -10.12 6.75
CA VAL A 54 -5.85 -9.95 7.39
C VAL A 54 -5.64 -9.81 8.89
N LEU A 55 -5.96 -8.64 9.43
CA LEU A 55 -5.88 -8.39 10.88
C LEU A 55 -7.19 -8.75 11.56
N THR A 56 -8.31 -8.46 10.91
CA THR A 56 -9.66 -8.80 11.38
C THR A 56 -10.51 -9.17 10.17
N GLU A 57 -11.18 -10.30 10.25
CA GLU A 57 -12.11 -10.74 9.21
C GLU A 57 -13.38 -9.89 9.26
N GLY A 58 -13.90 -9.58 8.07
CA GLY A 58 -15.20 -8.94 7.93
C GLY A 58 -16.25 -9.94 7.48
N ALA A 59 -17.51 -9.63 7.76
CA ALA A 59 -18.62 -10.49 7.38
C ALA A 59 -19.63 -9.81 6.47
N GLY A 60 -19.50 -8.49 6.25
CA GLY A 60 -20.45 -7.74 5.47
C GLY A 60 -20.13 -7.68 3.99
N LYS A 61 -20.74 -6.68 3.33
CA LYS A 61 -20.65 -6.48 1.90
C LYS A 61 -19.21 -6.10 1.48
N LYS A 62 -18.76 -6.65 0.35
CA LYS A 62 -17.50 -6.26 -0.29
C LYS A 62 -17.80 -5.19 -1.34
N PRO A 63 -16.99 -4.11 -1.42
CA PRO A 63 -17.22 -3.07 -2.39
C PRO A 63 -16.74 -3.46 -3.79
N SER A 64 -17.31 -2.80 -4.80
CA SER A 64 -16.78 -2.82 -6.15
C SER A 64 -15.95 -1.53 -6.37
N ALA A 65 -15.20 -1.48 -7.48
CA ALA A 65 -14.35 -0.33 -7.78
C ALA A 65 -15.14 0.97 -7.95
N THR A 66 -16.43 0.91 -8.25
CA THR A 66 -17.27 2.09 -8.46
C THR A 66 -18.01 2.53 -7.18
N ASP A 67 -17.89 1.79 -6.11
CA ASP A 67 -18.54 2.13 -4.84
C ASP A 67 -17.77 3.19 -4.07
N GLN A 68 -18.50 3.89 -3.18
CA GLN A 68 -17.86 4.71 -2.15
C GLN A 68 -17.70 3.87 -0.88
N VAL A 69 -16.64 4.10 -0.17
CA VAL A 69 -16.32 3.36 1.05
C VAL A 69 -16.04 4.31 2.20
N LYS A 70 -16.47 3.92 3.39
CA LYS A 70 -16.18 4.62 4.63
C LYS A 70 -15.17 3.80 5.40
N CYS A 71 -13.99 4.38 5.64
CA CYS A 71 -12.87 3.68 6.25
C CYS A 71 -12.20 4.49 7.34
N HIS A 72 -11.70 3.79 8.35
CA HIS A 72 -10.60 4.29 9.16
C HIS A 72 -9.31 3.73 8.60
N TYR A 73 -8.24 4.52 8.64
CA TYR A 73 -6.95 4.07 8.12
C TYR A 73 -5.78 4.80 8.77
N GLU A 74 -4.62 4.18 8.69
CA GLU A 74 -3.35 4.81 9.05
C GLU A 74 -2.31 4.40 8.03
N GLY A 75 -1.65 5.39 7.41
CA GLY A 75 -0.61 5.19 6.42
C GLY A 75 0.76 5.53 6.97
N ARG A 76 1.73 4.64 6.72
CA ARG A 76 3.10 4.77 7.19
C ARG A 76 4.08 4.51 6.05
N LEU A 77 5.24 5.16 6.14
CA LEU A 77 6.39 4.78 5.35
C LEU A 77 7.05 3.52 5.93
N ILE A 78 7.93 2.88 5.19
CA ILE A 78 8.65 1.69 5.69
C ILE A 78 9.52 2.01 6.91
N SER A 79 9.89 3.28 7.11
CA SER A 79 10.59 3.76 8.29
C SER A 79 9.74 3.75 9.55
N GLY A 80 8.42 3.60 9.40
CA GLY A 80 7.47 3.70 10.50
C GLY A 80 6.84 5.07 10.66
N GLU A 81 7.31 6.09 9.93
CA GLU A 81 6.75 7.44 10.01
C GLU A 81 5.32 7.46 9.47
N VAL A 82 4.38 7.93 10.28
CA VAL A 82 2.97 8.07 9.90
C VAL A 82 2.82 9.36 9.11
N PHE A 83 2.29 9.25 7.88
CA PHE A 83 2.07 10.44 7.04
C PHE A 83 0.60 10.83 6.97
N ASP A 84 -0.32 9.93 7.34
CA ASP A 84 -1.75 10.22 7.35
C ASP A 84 -2.47 9.21 8.24
N SER A 85 -3.48 9.67 8.99
CA SER A 85 -4.24 8.80 9.88
C SER A 85 -5.62 9.39 10.18
N SER A 86 -6.67 8.67 9.81
CA SER A 86 -8.04 9.05 10.16
C SER A 86 -8.28 8.90 11.66
N TYR A 87 -7.58 7.95 12.30
CA TYR A 87 -7.67 7.78 13.75
C TYR A 87 -7.19 9.02 14.51
N ARG A 88 -6.12 9.64 14.01
CA ARG A 88 -5.58 10.86 14.62
C ARG A 88 -6.51 12.05 14.43
N ARG A 89 -7.26 12.07 13.33
CA ARG A 89 -8.26 13.12 13.09
C ARG A 89 -9.55 12.89 13.87
N GLY A 90 -9.75 11.69 14.40
CA GLY A 90 -10.91 11.33 15.21
C GLY A 90 -12.18 11.02 14.43
N GLU A 91 -12.10 10.85 13.10
CA GLU A 91 -13.27 10.50 12.29
C GLU A 91 -12.86 9.71 11.06
N PRO A 92 -13.72 8.79 10.61
CA PRO A 92 -13.46 8.04 9.38
C PRO A 92 -13.60 8.94 8.15
N ALA A 93 -13.00 8.51 7.05
CA ALA A 93 -13.08 9.22 5.79
C ALA A 93 -13.91 8.43 4.78
N VAL A 94 -14.53 9.14 3.85
CA VAL A 94 -15.32 8.56 2.75
C VAL A 94 -14.61 8.84 1.44
N PHE A 95 -14.38 7.78 0.65
CA PHE A 95 -13.70 7.88 -0.64
C PHE A 95 -14.49 7.16 -1.73
N PRO A 96 -14.46 7.68 -2.98
CA PRO A 96 -14.78 6.84 -4.12
C PRO A 96 -13.61 5.86 -4.32
N LEU A 97 -13.89 4.56 -4.40
CA LEU A 97 -12.83 3.55 -4.42
C LEU A 97 -11.95 3.65 -5.68
N ASN A 98 -12.49 4.14 -6.77
CA ASN A 98 -11.72 4.39 -7.99
C ASN A 98 -11.00 5.76 -8.01
N GLY A 99 -11.10 6.53 -6.94
CA GLY A 99 -10.46 7.85 -6.82
C GLY A 99 -9.26 7.87 -5.87
N VAL A 100 -8.79 6.70 -5.43
CA VAL A 100 -7.64 6.57 -4.52
C VAL A 100 -6.50 5.84 -5.23
N ILE A 101 -5.35 5.67 -4.55
CA ILE A 101 -4.21 4.98 -5.15
C ILE A 101 -4.58 3.55 -5.55
N ALA A 102 -3.91 3.05 -6.60
CA ALA A 102 -4.25 1.75 -7.20
C ALA A 102 -4.25 0.59 -6.20
N GLY A 103 -3.32 0.60 -5.26
CA GLY A 103 -3.25 -0.43 -4.20
C GLY A 103 -4.51 -0.48 -3.35
N TRP A 104 -5.11 0.67 -3.04
CA TRP A 104 -6.38 0.74 -2.33
C TRP A 104 -7.54 0.26 -3.19
N THR A 105 -7.60 0.71 -4.45
CA THR A 105 -8.67 0.31 -5.37
C THR A 105 -8.71 -1.21 -5.50
N GLU A 106 -7.56 -1.84 -5.65
CA GLU A 106 -7.46 -3.30 -5.73
C GLU A 106 -7.75 -3.97 -4.38
N GLY A 107 -7.09 -3.52 -3.33
CA GLY A 107 -7.08 -4.21 -2.04
C GLY A 107 -8.40 -4.12 -1.29
N VAL A 108 -9.03 -2.95 -1.27
CA VAL A 108 -10.26 -2.76 -0.49
C VAL A 108 -11.42 -3.59 -1.04
N GLN A 109 -11.41 -3.93 -2.33
CA GLN A 109 -12.41 -4.82 -2.92
C GLN A 109 -12.36 -6.24 -2.32
N LEU A 110 -11.27 -6.60 -1.68
CA LEU A 110 -11.11 -7.90 -1.02
C LEU A 110 -11.68 -7.91 0.40
N MET A 111 -11.97 -6.72 0.94
CA MET A 111 -12.44 -6.56 2.32
C MET A 111 -13.96 -6.58 2.39
N GLY A 112 -14.51 -7.30 3.38
CA GLY A 112 -15.93 -7.16 3.76
C GLY A 112 -16.08 -6.07 4.80
N GLU A 113 -17.29 -5.52 4.95
CA GLU A 113 -17.59 -4.57 6.03
C GLU A 113 -17.23 -5.20 7.38
N GLY A 114 -16.54 -4.44 8.23
CA GLY A 114 -16.02 -4.89 9.52
C GLY A 114 -14.59 -5.44 9.44
N ALA A 115 -14.03 -5.65 8.25
CA ALA A 115 -12.67 -6.16 8.11
C ALA A 115 -11.64 -5.09 8.41
N LYS A 116 -10.47 -5.54 8.89
CA LYS A 116 -9.29 -4.70 9.00
C LYS A 116 -8.11 -5.45 8.38
N PHE A 117 -7.53 -4.86 7.35
CA PHE A 117 -6.39 -5.43 6.63
C PHE A 117 -5.20 -4.50 6.75
N ARG A 118 -4.01 -5.08 6.70
CA ARG A 118 -2.75 -4.34 6.54
C ARG A 118 -2.27 -4.56 5.13
N PHE A 119 -2.13 -3.47 4.38
CA PHE A 119 -1.61 -3.51 3.01
C PHE A 119 -0.18 -3.03 2.98
N PHE A 120 0.66 -3.76 2.24
CA PHE A 120 2.00 -3.33 1.91
C PHE A 120 2.00 -3.01 0.41
N ILE A 121 2.08 -1.73 0.07
CA ILE A 121 1.80 -1.22 -1.27
C ILE A 121 3.11 -0.76 -1.93
N PRO A 122 3.58 -1.46 -2.98
CA PRO A 122 4.76 -1.03 -3.70
C PRO A 122 4.50 0.29 -4.43
N TYR A 123 5.56 1.01 -4.77
CA TYR A 123 5.44 2.37 -5.28
C TYR A 123 4.58 2.49 -6.55
N HIS A 124 4.62 1.50 -7.43
CA HIS A 124 3.85 1.55 -8.68
C HIS A 124 2.33 1.45 -8.47
N LEU A 125 1.89 1.04 -7.30
CA LEU A 125 0.48 1.01 -6.90
C LEU A 125 0.16 2.14 -5.92
N ALA A 126 1.10 3.05 -5.69
CA ALA A 126 0.96 4.18 -4.78
C ALA A 126 1.25 5.48 -5.53
N TYR A 127 2.25 6.23 -5.12
CA TYR A 127 2.53 7.55 -5.70
C TYR A 127 3.69 7.56 -6.70
N GLY A 128 4.20 6.38 -7.04
CA GLY A 128 5.13 6.20 -8.15
C GLY A 128 6.49 6.85 -7.96
N GLU A 129 7.08 7.21 -9.09
CA GLU A 129 8.43 7.75 -9.15
C GLU A 129 8.54 9.16 -8.57
N ARG A 130 7.43 9.91 -8.52
CA ARG A 130 7.41 11.30 -8.05
C ARG A 130 7.18 11.43 -6.55
N GLY A 131 6.52 10.45 -5.94
CA GLY A 131 6.05 10.58 -4.57
C GLY A 131 4.88 11.54 -4.47
N ALA A 132 4.62 12.07 -3.29
CA ALA A 132 3.52 13.00 -3.04
C ALA A 132 3.91 14.01 -1.98
N GLY A 133 3.93 15.29 -2.36
CA GLY A 133 4.26 16.39 -1.45
C GLY A 133 5.61 16.19 -0.78
N GLN A 134 5.72 16.65 0.47
CA GLN A 134 6.94 16.50 1.26
C GLN A 134 6.93 15.22 2.11
N SER A 135 5.77 14.59 2.26
CA SER A 135 5.60 13.45 3.16
C SER A 135 5.95 12.12 2.53
N ILE A 136 5.74 11.97 1.23
CA ILE A 136 5.96 10.70 0.54
C ILE A 136 7.06 10.88 -0.52
N PRO A 137 8.24 10.30 -0.27
CA PRO A 137 9.36 10.43 -1.21
C PRO A 137 9.14 9.62 -2.48
N PRO A 138 9.95 9.85 -3.52
CA PRO A 138 9.94 9.03 -4.73
C PRO A 138 10.18 7.55 -4.40
N TYR A 139 9.50 6.67 -5.14
CA TYR A 139 9.63 5.21 -5.01
C TYR A 139 9.25 4.65 -3.65
N ALA A 140 8.47 5.38 -2.85
CA ALA A 140 8.11 4.92 -1.52
C ALA A 140 7.10 3.78 -1.57
N ALA A 141 7.39 2.71 -0.85
CA ALA A 141 6.39 1.70 -0.51
C ALA A 141 5.64 2.19 0.72
N LEU A 142 4.35 1.93 0.77
CA LEU A 142 3.48 2.41 1.84
C LEU A 142 2.89 1.24 2.60
N ILE A 143 2.72 1.41 3.90
CA ILE A 143 2.03 0.44 4.76
C ILE A 143 0.75 1.11 5.25
N PHE A 144 -0.39 0.52 4.90
CA PHE A 144 -1.69 1.02 5.34
C PHE A 144 -2.41 -0.02 6.17
N ASP A 145 -2.84 0.37 7.36
CA ASP A 145 -3.86 -0.37 8.09
C ASP A 145 -5.19 0.26 7.72
N VAL A 146 -6.10 -0.54 7.15
CA VAL A 146 -7.40 -0.07 6.66
C VAL A 146 -8.51 -0.87 7.31
N GLU A 147 -9.45 -0.17 7.92
CA GLU A 147 -10.66 -0.75 8.49
C GLU A 147 -11.84 -0.31 7.65
N LEU A 148 -12.50 -1.27 6.98
CA LEU A 148 -13.69 -0.98 6.17
C LEU A 148 -14.91 -0.97 7.07
N ILE A 149 -15.50 0.21 7.23
CA ILE A 149 -16.66 0.40 8.12
C ILE A 149 -17.95 0.14 7.35
N GLU A 150 -18.08 0.72 6.16
CA GLU A 150 -19.34 0.65 5.41
C GLU A 150 -19.09 0.84 3.91
N VAL A 151 -19.83 0.10 3.11
CA VAL A 151 -19.92 0.29 1.65
C VAL A 151 -21.15 1.14 1.38
N LEU A 152 -20.97 2.32 0.79
CA LEU A 152 -22.04 3.29 0.60
C LEU A 152 -22.75 3.17 -0.73
#